data_e56fc4207aa8538e9ea6219025d627e5
#
_entry.id   e56fc4207aa8538e9ea6219025d627e5
#
_cell.length_a   1.000
_cell.length_b   1.000
_cell.length_c   1.000
_cell.angle_alpha   90.00
_cell.angle_beta   90.00
_cell.angle_gamma   90.00
#
_symmetry.space_group_name_H-M   'P 1'
#
loop_
_entity.id
_entity.type
_entity.pdbx_description
1 polymer ?
#
loop_
_entity_poly.entity_id
_entity_poly.type
_entity_poly.pdbx_seq_one_letter_code
_entity_poly.pdbx_strand_id
1 'polypeptide(L)'
;HIERMKAKSFPVFQATRFDNSAQGHFIAPTLIELQQLHELQREVFGPVLHIVRFNADQLPAVLHELNATGYALTFGIHSRIQSTIELACNTIEAGNVYVNRNMVGAVVGSQPFGGHGKSGTGPKAGGAHYLPTLMRLAQFENLGGEILPGPTGEQNSYRCRPRGRVWCTARDAVQLRQQIDAVLATGNIAVVETGVFNRWHKQGVEWTDEIQLEY
;
A
#
# COMPACT_ATOMS: atom_id res chain seq x y z
N HIS A 1 22.60 5.09 -9.83
CA HIS A 1 21.33 5.54 -10.41
C HIS A 1 21.49 6.89 -11.11
N ILE A 2 22.02 7.93 -10.45
CA ILE A 2 22.16 9.29 -10.99
C ILE A 2 22.93 9.27 -12.32
N GLU A 3 24.09 8.63 -12.37
CA GLU A 3 24.91 8.55 -13.59
C GLU A 3 24.19 7.80 -14.73
N ARG A 4 23.42 6.76 -14.38
CA ARG A 4 22.60 6.05 -15.38
C ARG A 4 21.51 6.96 -15.97
N MET A 5 20.91 7.84 -15.17
CA MET A 5 19.89 8.78 -15.63
C MET A 5 20.49 9.88 -16.51
N LYS A 6 21.68 10.39 -16.14
CA LYS A 6 22.45 11.32 -16.98
C LYS A 6 22.80 10.69 -18.33
N ALA A 7 23.29 9.44 -18.33
CA ALA A 7 23.63 8.71 -19.55
C ALA A 7 22.43 8.48 -20.48
N LYS A 8 21.22 8.44 -19.93
CA LYS A 8 19.95 8.39 -20.69
C LYS A 8 19.40 9.76 -21.08
N SER A 9 20.18 10.83 -20.87
CA SER A 9 19.81 12.20 -21.17
C SER A 9 18.59 12.75 -20.44
N PHE A 10 18.27 12.21 -19.26
CA PHE A 10 17.25 12.82 -18.41
C PHE A 10 17.77 14.14 -17.81
N PRO A 11 16.93 15.16 -17.64
CA PRO A 11 17.29 16.36 -16.90
C PRO A 11 17.60 16.01 -15.44
N VAL A 12 18.84 16.25 -15.02
CA VAL A 12 19.34 15.98 -13.67
C VAL A 12 19.89 17.27 -13.07
N PHE A 13 19.28 17.70 -11.96
CA PHE A 13 19.68 18.87 -11.21
C PHE A 13 20.22 18.41 -9.86
N GLN A 14 21.48 18.69 -9.59
CA GLN A 14 22.14 18.28 -8.38
C GLN A 14 22.60 19.50 -7.59
N ALA A 15 22.29 19.53 -6.30
CA ALA A 15 22.74 20.61 -5.43
C ALA A 15 24.27 20.63 -5.33
N THR A 16 24.83 21.82 -5.08
CA THR A 16 26.27 21.97 -4.85
C THR A 16 26.68 21.21 -3.58
N ARG A 17 27.79 20.48 -3.66
CA ARG A 17 28.38 19.84 -2.49
C ARG A 17 29.00 20.88 -1.58
N PHE A 18 28.96 20.64 -0.27
CA PHE A 18 29.72 21.44 0.69
C PHE A 18 31.18 20.99 0.74
N ASP A 19 32.08 21.87 1.18
CA ASP A 19 33.55 21.73 1.04
C ASP A 19 34.12 20.43 1.63
N ASN A 20 33.54 19.88 2.69
CA ASN A 20 34.03 18.67 3.37
C ASN A 20 33.40 17.37 2.83
N SER A 21 32.64 17.41 1.74
CA SER A 21 31.96 16.21 1.19
C SER A 21 32.91 15.14 0.64
N ALA A 22 34.17 15.46 0.42
CA ALA A 22 35.19 14.51 -0.02
C ALA A 22 35.64 13.53 1.07
N GLN A 23 35.36 13.82 2.36
CA GLN A 23 35.81 13.03 3.52
C GLN A 23 34.79 11.98 3.95
N GLY A 24 33.86 11.56 3.08
CA GLY A 24 32.83 10.56 3.40
C GLY A 24 32.01 10.13 2.20
N HIS A 25 30.99 9.32 2.47
CA HIS A 25 30.04 8.84 1.45
C HIS A 25 28.81 9.74 1.37
N PHE A 26 28.99 10.94 0.82
CA PHE A 26 27.93 11.92 0.68
C PHE A 26 27.38 11.97 -0.74
N ILE A 27 26.07 11.99 -0.87
CA ILE A 27 25.38 12.23 -2.13
C ILE A 27 24.62 13.55 -1.98
N ALA A 28 24.86 14.50 -2.88
CA ALA A 28 24.12 15.75 -2.88
C ALA A 28 22.65 15.53 -3.25
N PRO A 29 21.72 16.28 -2.67
CA PRO A 29 20.33 16.26 -3.07
C PRO A 29 20.19 16.43 -4.58
N THR A 30 19.46 15.51 -5.21
CA THR A 30 19.37 15.42 -6.66
C THR A 30 17.92 15.36 -7.09
N LEU A 31 17.56 16.15 -8.09
CA LEU A 31 16.26 16.11 -8.73
C LEU A 31 16.43 15.56 -10.14
N ILE A 32 15.57 14.62 -10.55
CA ILE A 32 15.56 14.00 -11.85
C ILE A 32 14.15 14.15 -12.45
N GLU A 33 14.04 14.78 -13.60
CA GLU A 33 12.77 14.89 -14.31
C GLU A 33 12.61 13.70 -15.27
N LEU A 34 11.56 12.91 -15.06
CA LEU A 34 11.19 11.76 -15.88
C LEU A 34 10.06 12.17 -16.84
N GLN A 35 9.98 11.53 -17.99
CA GLN A 35 8.88 11.73 -18.92
C GLN A 35 7.65 10.90 -18.49
N GLN A 36 7.88 9.70 -17.97
CA GLN A 36 6.82 8.79 -17.55
C GLN A 36 7.24 8.02 -16.27
N LEU A 37 6.26 7.62 -15.46
CA LEU A 37 6.52 6.97 -14.18
C LEU A 37 7.23 5.62 -14.33
N HIS A 38 6.92 4.83 -15.37
CA HIS A 38 7.52 3.51 -15.57
C HIS A 38 9.04 3.53 -15.82
N GLU A 39 9.63 4.70 -16.09
CA GLU A 39 11.09 4.87 -16.18
C GLU A 39 11.78 4.68 -14.82
N LEU A 40 11.02 4.84 -13.72
CA LEU A 40 11.43 4.52 -12.37
C LEU A 40 11.14 3.06 -12.05
N GLN A 41 12.03 2.16 -12.44
CA GLN A 41 11.85 0.70 -12.34
C GLN A 41 11.87 0.14 -10.92
N ARG A 42 12.45 0.87 -9.97
CA ARG A 42 12.57 0.47 -8.55
C ARG A 42 12.74 1.68 -7.65
N GLU A 43 12.46 1.48 -6.37
CA GLU A 43 12.76 2.45 -5.34
C GLU A 43 14.26 2.82 -5.33
N VAL A 44 14.56 4.10 -5.16
CA VAL A 44 15.91 4.64 -5.08
C VAL A 44 16.10 5.22 -3.69
N PHE A 45 16.79 4.46 -2.83
CA PHE A 45 17.15 4.93 -1.50
C PHE A 45 18.26 5.97 -1.57
N GLY A 46 17.99 7.18 -1.12
CA GLY A 46 18.91 8.28 -1.12
C GLY A 46 18.20 9.64 -1.34
N PRO A 47 18.96 10.75 -1.30
CA PRO A 47 18.41 12.09 -1.48
C PRO A 47 18.14 12.39 -2.96
N VAL A 48 17.29 11.60 -3.58
CA VAL A 48 16.94 11.69 -5.02
C VAL A 48 15.43 11.85 -5.16
N LEU A 49 15.01 13.00 -5.70
CA LEU A 49 13.62 13.29 -6.04
C LEU A 49 13.39 13.07 -7.53
N HIS A 50 12.39 12.27 -7.87
CA HIS A 50 11.92 12.12 -9.25
C HIS A 50 10.67 12.96 -9.46
N ILE A 51 10.60 13.66 -10.58
CA ILE A 51 9.43 14.46 -10.98
C ILE A 51 8.89 13.91 -12.29
N VAL A 52 7.57 13.69 -12.33
CA VAL A 52 6.81 13.38 -13.54
C VAL A 52 5.72 14.46 -13.69
N ARG A 53 5.66 15.09 -14.86
CA ARG A 53 4.59 16.04 -15.18
C ARG A 53 3.48 15.33 -15.95
N PHE A 54 2.26 15.56 -15.57
CA PHE A 54 1.09 14.98 -16.23
C PHE A 54 -0.07 16.01 -16.28
N ASN A 55 -0.99 15.83 -17.22
CA ASN A 55 -2.20 16.63 -17.30
C ASN A 55 -3.22 16.15 -16.26
N ALA A 56 -4.11 17.05 -15.83
CA ALA A 56 -5.07 16.75 -14.75
C ALA A 56 -6.02 15.57 -15.08
N ASP A 57 -6.35 15.39 -16.34
CA ASP A 57 -7.17 14.27 -16.84
C ASP A 57 -6.46 12.92 -16.77
N GLN A 58 -5.14 12.90 -16.68
CA GLN A 58 -4.32 11.70 -16.55
C GLN A 58 -4.19 11.20 -15.10
N LEU A 59 -4.66 11.96 -14.12
CA LEU A 59 -4.53 11.59 -12.69
C LEU A 59 -4.99 10.15 -12.39
N PRO A 60 -6.15 9.65 -12.88
CA PRO A 60 -6.55 8.27 -12.62
C PRO A 60 -5.52 7.24 -13.12
N ALA A 61 -4.98 7.43 -14.32
CA ALA A 61 -3.96 6.55 -14.89
C ALA A 61 -2.67 6.58 -14.07
N VAL A 62 -2.21 7.76 -13.65
CA VAL A 62 -1.02 7.92 -12.80
C VAL A 62 -1.19 7.21 -11.45
N LEU A 63 -2.37 7.29 -10.84
CA LEU A 63 -2.64 6.57 -9.57
C LEU A 63 -2.58 5.05 -9.77
N HIS A 64 -3.09 4.53 -10.88
CA HIS A 64 -2.98 3.10 -11.21
C HIS A 64 -1.54 2.68 -11.49
N GLU A 65 -0.75 3.49 -12.19
CA GLU A 65 0.67 3.22 -12.40
C GLU A 65 1.45 3.22 -11.08
N LEU A 66 1.14 4.14 -10.16
CA LEU A 66 1.73 4.15 -8.82
C LEU A 66 1.45 2.84 -8.07
N ASN A 67 0.19 2.39 -8.05
CA ASN A 67 -0.18 1.12 -7.43
C ASN A 67 0.57 -0.07 -8.09
N ALA A 68 0.71 -0.06 -9.41
CA ALA A 68 1.40 -1.10 -10.16
C ALA A 68 2.90 -1.23 -9.82
N THR A 69 3.53 -0.19 -9.23
CA THR A 69 4.91 -0.29 -8.72
C THR A 69 5.04 -1.31 -7.59
N GLY A 70 3.96 -1.53 -6.84
CA GLY A 70 3.88 -2.39 -5.65
C GLY A 70 4.49 -1.77 -4.39
N TYR A 71 5.02 -0.54 -4.44
CA TYR A 71 5.47 0.20 -3.25
C TYR A 71 4.28 0.95 -2.65
N ALA A 72 3.97 0.67 -1.40
CA ALA A 72 2.73 1.08 -0.77
C ALA A 72 2.93 1.53 0.69
N LEU A 73 3.94 2.35 0.97
CA LEU A 73 4.18 2.87 2.32
C LEU A 73 3.42 4.17 2.56
N THR A 74 3.80 5.23 1.89
CA THR A 74 3.20 6.56 2.06
C THR A 74 2.80 7.16 0.73
N PHE A 75 1.70 7.90 0.74
CA PHE A 75 1.25 8.72 -0.37
C PHE A 75 0.80 10.08 0.15
N GLY A 76 1.15 11.16 -0.54
CA GLY A 76 0.72 12.51 -0.21
C GLY A 76 0.00 13.16 -1.38
N ILE A 77 -1.11 13.83 -1.11
CA ILE A 77 -1.82 14.65 -2.08
C ILE A 77 -2.03 16.06 -1.56
N HIS A 78 -1.72 17.04 -2.39
CA HIS A 78 -1.99 18.45 -2.15
C HIS A 78 -3.00 18.96 -3.18
N SER A 79 -4.21 19.23 -2.75
CA SER A 79 -5.29 19.75 -3.59
C SER A 79 -6.30 20.54 -2.77
N ARG A 80 -6.95 21.51 -3.39
CA ARG A 80 -8.13 22.21 -2.82
C ARG A 80 -9.44 21.68 -3.41
N ILE A 81 -9.38 20.75 -4.34
CA ILE A 81 -10.54 20.17 -5.02
C ILE A 81 -10.88 18.86 -4.30
N GLN A 82 -12.03 18.85 -3.63
CA GLN A 82 -12.45 17.71 -2.80
C GLN A 82 -12.59 16.41 -3.62
N SER A 83 -13.18 16.47 -4.81
CA SER A 83 -13.34 15.30 -5.68
C SER A 83 -11.99 14.70 -6.13
N THR A 84 -10.96 15.53 -6.31
CA THR A 84 -9.60 15.07 -6.62
C THR A 84 -8.99 14.33 -5.43
N ILE A 85 -9.19 14.86 -4.21
CA ILE A 85 -8.73 14.21 -2.97
C ILE A 85 -9.42 12.86 -2.78
N GLU A 86 -10.74 12.81 -2.94
CA GLU A 86 -11.54 11.59 -2.82
C GLU A 86 -11.13 10.53 -3.84
N LEU A 87 -10.97 10.92 -5.10
CA LEU A 87 -10.46 10.04 -6.15
C LEU A 87 -9.11 9.43 -5.75
N ALA A 88 -8.15 10.26 -5.35
CA ALA A 88 -6.82 9.79 -4.97
C ALA A 88 -6.86 8.89 -3.74
N CYS A 89 -7.57 9.28 -2.68
CA CYS A 89 -7.68 8.50 -1.44
C CYS A 89 -8.40 7.17 -1.63
N ASN A 90 -9.33 7.07 -2.59
CA ASN A 90 -10.06 5.85 -2.86
C ASN A 90 -9.31 4.91 -3.81
N THR A 91 -8.45 5.45 -4.68
CA THR A 91 -7.71 4.67 -5.68
C THR A 91 -6.38 4.17 -5.16
N ILE A 92 -5.63 5.01 -4.41
CA ILE A 92 -4.27 4.66 -4.01
C ILE A 92 -4.25 3.55 -2.94
N GLU A 93 -3.30 2.64 -3.07
CA GLU A 93 -3.13 1.49 -2.17
C GLU A 93 -2.04 1.71 -1.11
N ALA A 94 -1.62 2.93 -0.86
CA ALA A 94 -0.63 3.22 0.15
C ALA A 94 -1.17 2.97 1.57
N GLY A 95 -0.30 2.46 2.43
CA GLY A 95 -0.63 2.22 3.83
C GLY A 95 -0.96 3.49 4.60
N ASN A 96 -0.25 4.59 4.36
CA ASN A 96 -0.52 5.89 4.96
C ASN A 96 -0.75 6.93 3.86
N VAL A 97 -1.91 7.57 3.89
CA VAL A 97 -2.30 8.62 2.93
C VAL A 97 -2.40 9.95 3.68
N TYR A 98 -1.70 10.96 3.18
CA TYR A 98 -1.65 12.29 3.75
C TYR A 98 -2.26 13.32 2.80
N VAL A 99 -3.19 14.13 3.29
CA VAL A 99 -3.88 15.16 2.53
C VAL A 99 -3.46 16.53 3.03
N ASN A 100 -2.93 17.35 2.13
CA ASN A 100 -2.52 18.74 2.40
C ASN A 100 -1.52 18.92 3.55
N ARG A 101 -0.70 17.89 3.80
CA ARG A 101 0.40 17.91 4.76
C ARG A 101 1.62 17.13 4.21
N ASN A 102 2.77 17.27 4.84
CA ASN A 102 3.93 16.46 4.50
C ASN A 102 3.73 14.98 4.87
N MET A 103 4.43 14.09 4.19
CA MET A 103 4.40 12.65 4.43
C MET A 103 5.73 12.10 4.99
N VAL A 104 6.49 12.95 5.70
CA VAL A 104 7.85 12.63 6.20
C VAL A 104 7.81 11.63 7.34
N GLY A 105 6.75 11.60 8.12
CA GLY A 105 6.62 10.69 9.25
C GLY A 105 5.21 10.61 9.80
N ALA A 106 5.02 9.69 10.73
CA ALA A 106 3.78 9.48 11.46
C ALA A 106 3.92 9.93 12.92
N VAL A 107 2.82 10.40 13.49
CA VAL A 107 2.74 10.77 14.90
C VAL A 107 2.38 9.54 15.71
N VAL A 108 3.24 9.16 16.66
CA VAL A 108 3.03 8.02 17.56
C VAL A 108 1.73 8.20 18.36
N GLY A 109 0.92 7.15 18.41
CA GLY A 109 -0.38 7.16 19.10
C GLY A 109 -1.56 7.71 18.30
N SER A 110 -1.29 8.48 17.23
CA SER A 110 -2.36 9.06 16.38
C SER A 110 -2.38 8.47 14.97
N GLN A 111 -1.25 8.01 14.49
CA GLN A 111 -1.08 7.56 13.11
C GLN A 111 -0.34 6.23 13.08
N PRO A 112 -1.05 5.10 13.14
CA PRO A 112 -0.44 3.79 12.91
C PRO A 112 0.31 3.78 11.58
N PHE A 113 1.57 3.31 11.58
CA PHE A 113 2.46 3.43 10.45
C PHE A 113 2.90 2.06 9.91
N GLY A 114 2.73 1.89 8.62
CA GLY A 114 3.16 0.69 7.91
C GLY A 114 2.55 0.61 6.52
N GLY A 115 3.31 0.02 5.59
CA GLY A 115 2.89 -0.23 4.22
C GLY A 115 2.48 -1.68 4.00
N HIS A 116 2.18 -1.98 2.75
CA HIS A 116 1.94 -3.33 2.26
C HIS A 116 2.61 -3.56 0.89
N GLY A 117 2.40 -4.72 0.28
CA GLY A 117 3.11 -5.09 -0.94
C GLY A 117 4.62 -5.14 -0.71
N LYS A 118 5.40 -4.44 -1.50
CA LYS A 118 6.87 -4.34 -1.34
C LYS A 118 7.30 -3.50 -0.12
N SER A 119 6.37 -2.76 0.49
CA SER A 119 6.66 -1.83 1.59
C SER A 119 6.24 -2.33 2.97
N GLY A 120 5.74 -3.56 3.09
CA GLY A 120 5.37 -4.14 4.38
C GLY A 120 4.49 -5.37 4.23
N THR A 121 4.45 -6.19 5.27
CA THR A 121 3.77 -7.49 5.24
C THR A 121 2.73 -7.66 6.33
N GLY A 122 2.64 -6.74 7.25
CA GLY A 122 1.86 -6.95 8.45
C GLY A 122 1.00 -5.77 8.85
N PRO A 123 0.41 -5.88 10.02
CA PRO A 123 -0.35 -4.80 10.62
C PRO A 123 0.57 -3.62 10.91
N LYS A 124 -0.01 -2.43 10.89
CA LYS A 124 0.73 -1.20 11.14
C LYS A 124 1.25 -1.12 12.57
N ALA A 125 2.48 -0.67 12.72
CA ALA A 125 3.07 -0.36 14.02
C ALA A 125 2.23 0.70 14.75
N GLY A 126 1.93 0.45 16.02
CA GLY A 126 1.04 1.29 16.83
C GLY A 126 -0.45 1.19 16.48
N GLY A 127 -0.83 0.30 15.57
CA GLY A 127 -2.23 0.03 15.23
C GLY A 127 -2.85 -1.07 16.08
N ALA A 128 -4.18 -1.09 16.15
CA ALA A 128 -4.95 -2.02 16.98
C ALA A 128 -4.69 -3.51 16.65
N HIS A 129 -4.30 -3.81 15.42
CA HIS A 129 -4.04 -5.18 14.97
C HIS A 129 -2.62 -5.68 15.20
N TYR A 130 -1.68 -4.81 15.62
CA TYR A 130 -0.28 -5.18 15.71
C TYR A 130 -0.04 -6.26 16.78
N LEU A 131 -0.47 -5.99 18.00
CA LEU A 131 -0.28 -6.90 19.13
C LEU A 131 -1.07 -8.20 19.00
N PRO A 132 -2.38 -8.18 18.65
CA PRO A 132 -3.14 -9.41 18.40
C PRO A 132 -2.52 -10.30 17.31
N THR A 133 -1.99 -9.73 16.25
CA THR A 133 -1.32 -10.50 15.19
C THR A 133 -0.06 -11.18 15.70
N LEU A 134 0.77 -10.48 16.49
CA LEU A 134 1.95 -11.08 17.13
C LEU A 134 1.57 -12.22 18.09
N MET A 135 0.48 -12.07 18.83
CA MET A 135 -0.02 -13.08 19.76
C MET A 135 -0.77 -14.22 19.07
N ARG A 136 -0.95 -14.19 17.74
CA ARG A 136 -1.79 -15.12 16.98
C ARG A 136 -3.24 -15.21 17.49
N LEU A 137 -3.73 -14.15 18.11
CA LEU A 137 -5.07 -14.04 18.68
C LEU A 137 -6.04 -13.26 17.78
N ALA A 138 -5.67 -13.03 16.53
CA ALA A 138 -6.45 -12.19 15.65
C ALA A 138 -7.77 -12.84 15.25
N GLN A 139 -8.82 -12.53 15.96
CA GLN A 139 -10.17 -12.51 15.44
C GLN A 139 -10.36 -11.12 14.80
N PHE A 140 -10.33 -11.08 13.48
CA PHE A 140 -10.53 -9.84 12.75
C PHE A 140 -12.05 -9.59 12.67
N GLU A 141 -12.56 -8.75 13.54
CA GLU A 141 -13.85 -8.13 13.32
C GLU A 141 -13.70 -7.11 12.18
N ASN A 142 -14.73 -7.02 11.35
CA ASN A 142 -14.79 -6.06 10.24
C ASN A 142 -14.82 -4.65 10.84
N LEU A 143 -13.64 -4.05 11.02
CA LEU A 143 -13.52 -2.73 11.58
C LEU A 143 -13.94 -1.70 10.53
N GLY A 144 -15.16 -1.20 10.66
CA GLY A 144 -15.54 0.08 10.06
C GLY A 144 -14.48 1.13 10.44
N GLY A 145 -14.31 2.15 9.60
CA GLY A 145 -13.27 3.16 9.83
C GLY A 145 -13.37 3.77 11.24
N GLU A 146 -12.26 3.81 11.95
CA GLU A 146 -12.11 4.41 13.28
C GLU A 146 -11.47 5.79 13.16
N ILE A 147 -12.02 6.77 13.87
CA ILE A 147 -11.39 8.08 14.01
C ILE A 147 -10.42 8.01 15.18
N LEU A 148 -9.14 8.22 14.88
CA LEU A 148 -8.07 8.21 15.87
C LEU A 148 -7.86 9.62 16.46
N PRO A 149 -7.40 9.74 17.71
CA PRO A 149 -7.02 11.02 18.27
C PRO A 149 -5.85 11.63 17.48
N GLY A 150 -5.83 12.94 17.38
CA GLY A 150 -4.80 13.67 16.64
C GLY A 150 -4.62 15.09 17.12
N PRO A 151 -3.61 15.82 16.60
CA PRO A 151 -3.40 17.23 16.88
C PRO A 151 -4.58 18.10 16.43
N THR A 152 -4.72 19.27 17.02
CA THR A 152 -5.74 20.26 16.62
C THR A 152 -5.58 20.61 15.13
N GLY A 153 -6.69 20.54 14.38
CA GLY A 153 -6.72 20.83 12.95
C GLY A 153 -6.41 19.64 12.05
N GLU A 154 -6.15 18.46 12.62
CA GLU A 154 -6.00 17.20 11.88
C GLU A 154 -7.14 16.23 12.20
N GLN A 155 -7.58 15.46 11.20
CA GLN A 155 -8.47 14.32 11.38
C GLN A 155 -7.74 13.06 10.90
N ASN A 156 -7.55 12.10 11.80
CA ASN A 156 -6.93 10.82 11.50
C ASN A 156 -8.01 9.73 11.48
N SER A 157 -8.10 8.98 10.38
CA SER A 157 -9.00 7.83 10.28
C SER A 157 -8.21 6.56 9.97
N TYR A 158 -8.55 5.48 10.65
CA TYR A 158 -7.98 4.14 10.44
C TYR A 158 -9.07 3.22 9.91
N ARG A 159 -8.84 2.57 8.78
CA ARG A 159 -9.80 1.64 8.18
C ARG A 159 -9.09 0.45 7.54
N CYS A 160 -9.72 -0.71 7.61
CA CYS A 160 -9.29 -1.88 6.87
C CYS A 160 -9.88 -1.84 5.45
N ARG A 161 -9.14 -2.38 4.49
CA ARG A 161 -9.60 -2.58 3.11
C ARG A 161 -9.43 -4.05 2.74
N PRO A 162 -10.34 -4.63 1.95
CA PRO A 162 -10.16 -5.95 1.39
C PRO A 162 -8.86 -6.01 0.57
N ARG A 163 -8.17 -7.14 0.62
CA ARG A 163 -7.01 -7.43 -0.22
C ARG A 163 -7.39 -7.93 -1.63
N GLY A 164 -8.66 -8.23 -1.82
CA GLY A 164 -9.19 -8.82 -3.04
C GLY A 164 -9.23 -10.35 -2.95
N ARG A 165 -8.50 -11.06 -3.80
CA ARG A 165 -8.54 -12.54 -3.90
C ARG A 165 -7.57 -13.17 -2.90
N VAL A 166 -8.06 -14.09 -2.06
CA VAL A 166 -7.28 -14.79 -1.04
C VAL A 166 -7.41 -16.31 -1.23
N TRP A 167 -6.29 -16.98 -1.44
CA TRP A 167 -6.22 -18.44 -1.55
C TRP A 167 -6.49 -19.11 -0.20
N CYS A 168 -7.45 -20.01 -0.19
CA CYS A 168 -7.79 -20.85 0.95
C CYS A 168 -7.23 -22.28 0.72
N THR A 169 -6.23 -22.67 1.50
CA THR A 169 -5.44 -23.90 1.28
C THR A 169 -5.38 -24.82 2.49
N ALA A 170 -6.41 -24.84 3.32
CA ALA A 170 -6.44 -25.69 4.50
C ALA A 170 -6.41 -27.19 4.16
N ARG A 171 -5.89 -27.98 5.11
CA ARG A 171 -5.67 -29.42 4.92
C ARG A 171 -6.93 -30.26 5.10
N ASP A 172 -7.93 -29.74 5.80
CA ASP A 172 -9.20 -30.42 6.06
C ASP A 172 -10.40 -29.48 5.81
N ALA A 173 -11.59 -30.06 5.72
CA ALA A 173 -12.81 -29.34 5.37
C ALA A 173 -13.22 -28.29 6.43
N VAL A 174 -12.99 -28.57 7.71
CA VAL A 174 -13.36 -27.65 8.80
C VAL A 174 -12.48 -26.40 8.75
N GLN A 175 -11.16 -26.59 8.63
CA GLN A 175 -10.21 -25.49 8.52
C GLN A 175 -10.41 -24.70 7.22
N LEU A 176 -10.72 -25.38 6.11
CA LEU A 176 -11.00 -24.72 4.84
C LEU A 176 -12.23 -23.82 4.97
N ARG A 177 -13.30 -24.33 5.59
CA ARG A 177 -14.51 -23.55 5.84
C ARG A 177 -14.21 -22.32 6.72
N GLN A 178 -13.43 -22.48 7.79
CA GLN A 178 -13.02 -21.37 8.65
C GLN A 178 -12.22 -20.31 7.90
N GLN A 179 -11.31 -20.74 6.99
CA GLN A 179 -10.58 -19.80 6.13
C GLN A 179 -11.50 -19.02 5.19
N ILE A 180 -12.43 -19.72 4.53
CA ILE A 180 -13.40 -19.10 3.62
C ILE A 180 -14.26 -18.10 4.38
N ASP A 181 -14.86 -18.49 5.50
CA ASP A 181 -15.71 -17.62 6.30
C ASP A 181 -14.95 -16.35 6.76
N ALA A 182 -13.69 -16.49 7.20
CA ALA A 182 -12.86 -15.36 7.58
C ALA A 182 -12.52 -14.43 6.39
N VAL A 183 -12.27 -14.99 5.22
CA VAL A 183 -11.99 -14.22 4.00
C VAL A 183 -13.22 -13.43 3.58
N LEU A 184 -14.39 -14.06 3.54
CA LEU A 184 -15.65 -13.43 3.18
C LEU A 184 -16.09 -12.38 4.20
N ALA A 185 -15.96 -12.66 5.50
CA ALA A 185 -16.29 -11.71 6.58
C ALA A 185 -15.48 -10.41 6.53
N THR A 186 -14.32 -10.42 5.87
CA THR A 186 -13.47 -9.24 5.67
C THR A 186 -13.65 -8.58 4.30
N GLY A 187 -14.69 -8.95 3.54
CA GLY A 187 -15.02 -8.39 2.23
C GLY A 187 -14.06 -8.81 1.11
N ASN A 188 -13.28 -9.86 1.34
CA ASN A 188 -12.38 -10.43 0.32
C ASN A 188 -13.09 -11.52 -0.48
N ILE A 189 -12.47 -11.93 -1.59
CA ILE A 189 -12.93 -13.04 -2.43
C ILE A 189 -12.14 -14.29 -2.02
N ALA A 190 -12.84 -15.32 -1.58
CA ALA A 190 -12.23 -16.61 -1.28
C ALA A 190 -11.98 -17.40 -2.56
N VAL A 191 -10.74 -17.81 -2.78
CA VAL A 191 -10.34 -18.62 -3.93
C VAL A 191 -9.94 -20.01 -3.45
N VAL A 192 -10.53 -21.04 -4.05
CA VAL A 192 -10.27 -22.44 -3.70
C VAL A 192 -9.89 -23.21 -4.97
N GLU A 193 -8.91 -24.09 -4.89
CA GLU A 193 -8.57 -24.99 -5.99
C GLU A 193 -9.75 -25.93 -6.30
N THR A 194 -10.10 -26.03 -7.57
CA THR A 194 -11.26 -26.83 -8.04
C THR A 194 -11.17 -28.30 -7.58
N GLY A 195 -9.98 -28.88 -7.56
CA GLY A 195 -9.79 -30.25 -7.09
C GLY A 195 -10.09 -30.42 -5.60
N VAL A 196 -9.71 -29.44 -4.78
CA VAL A 196 -9.98 -29.40 -3.34
C VAL A 196 -11.46 -29.19 -3.09
N PHE A 197 -12.09 -28.23 -3.78
CA PHE A 197 -13.52 -27.97 -3.71
C PHE A 197 -14.35 -29.23 -4.02
N ASN A 198 -14.09 -29.88 -5.16
CA ASN A 198 -14.83 -31.08 -5.60
C ASN A 198 -14.66 -32.25 -4.62
N ARG A 199 -13.51 -32.41 -3.98
CA ARG A 199 -13.27 -33.46 -2.99
C ARG A 199 -14.20 -33.32 -1.80
N TRP A 200 -14.31 -32.12 -1.25
CA TRP A 200 -15.09 -31.86 -0.04
C TRP A 200 -16.59 -31.74 -0.34
N HIS A 201 -16.96 -31.19 -1.50
CA HIS A 201 -18.35 -31.14 -1.94
C HIS A 201 -18.95 -32.55 -2.05
N LYS A 202 -18.21 -33.52 -2.59
CA LYS A 202 -18.62 -34.93 -2.64
C LYS A 202 -18.78 -35.57 -1.26
N GLN A 203 -18.21 -35.00 -0.21
CA GLN A 203 -18.34 -35.43 1.18
C GLN A 203 -19.45 -34.70 1.95
N GLY A 204 -20.31 -33.95 1.23
CA GLY A 204 -21.48 -33.28 1.83
C GLY A 204 -21.18 -31.92 2.46
N VAL A 205 -20.02 -31.32 2.19
CA VAL A 205 -19.73 -29.94 2.63
C VAL A 205 -20.48 -28.97 1.73
N GLU A 206 -21.40 -28.19 2.30
CA GLU A 206 -22.09 -27.12 1.62
C GLU A 206 -21.21 -25.86 1.54
N TRP A 207 -21.19 -25.22 0.38
CA TRP A 207 -20.41 -24.03 0.09
C TRP A 207 -21.33 -22.85 -0.27
N THR A 208 -20.85 -21.65 -0.02
CA THR A 208 -21.54 -20.42 -0.48
C THR A 208 -21.20 -20.13 -1.94
N ASP A 209 -22.14 -19.50 -2.67
CA ASP A 209 -21.95 -19.10 -4.07
C ASP A 209 -20.89 -18.00 -4.27
N GLU A 210 -20.33 -17.47 -3.17
CA GLU A 210 -19.34 -16.38 -3.15
C GLU A 210 -17.88 -16.87 -3.31
N ILE A 211 -17.68 -18.16 -3.53
CA ILE A 211 -16.34 -18.76 -3.69
C ILE A 211 -15.94 -18.74 -5.16
N GLN A 212 -14.74 -18.27 -5.45
CA GLN A 212 -14.14 -18.37 -6.77
C GLN A 212 -13.31 -19.65 -6.87
N LEU A 213 -13.60 -20.47 -7.90
CA LEU A 213 -12.84 -21.67 -8.19
C LEU A 213 -11.75 -21.39 -9.22
N GLU A 214 -10.55 -21.91 -8.98
CA GLU A 214 -9.43 -21.88 -9.92
C GLU A 214 -8.82 -23.27 -10.11
N TYR A 215 -8.22 -23.52 -11.31
CA TYR A 215 -7.58 -24.77 -11.69
C TYR A 215 -6.09 -24.74 -11.39
#